data_3cf8bec4c8fad5fd9e5ae525d747ef59
#
_entry.id   3cf8bec4c8fad5fd9e5ae525d747ef59
#
_cell.length_a   1.000
_cell.length_b   1.000
_cell.length_c   1.000
_cell.angle_alpha   90.00
_cell.angle_beta   90.00
_cell.angle_gamma   90.00
#
_symmetry.space_group_name_H-M   'P 1'
#
loop_
_entity.id
_entity.type
_entity.pdbx_description
1 polymer ?
#
loop_
_entity_poly.entity_id
_entity_poly.type
_entity_poly.pdbx_seq_one_letter_code
_entity_poly.pdbx_strand_id
1 'polypeptide(L)'
;NKQGQPFIPGTSLAGVLRSEIAAIYDKVVADKLFGSIDGHDANQSMLNISDVVLTSKGIVVRDGVAIDELTGVAKTGAKFDFEALERGAVGNVFLELTVRECDEAKPLAINYQHNAYSVKGDCYGEMAATIADLLTGGISVGSLTTKGYSKIAGAEAVAVYDFDFAQAKSAEQWLAYISDEKLPQAAYTGKAEAAKAEKNFYLEVDCALQGALLVRNFDVDDVKVGSEGVKLSAVQLKSGEDYVIPGTSWKGVLRSRAFKILLALTGNDLQAAQRRLQEIFGFANDDKQSGKRSRLLVEETYISSDKLYAMRQTRNRIDRFTGSTIEGALFCEEPVWQQKRDAKTITLNACLRNCNNKAEAGLMLLLLKDLWLGNMNIGSGKGIGRGVLRGVHCQIDYAGNTCLLYTSDAADE
;
A
#
# COMPACT_ATOMS: atom_id res chain seq x y z
N ASN A 1 -16.35 16.32 -5.75
CA ASN A 1 -17.61 16.57 -6.47
C ASN A 1 -17.92 18.07 -6.47
N LYS A 2 -19.03 18.48 -7.08
CA LYS A 2 -19.45 19.90 -7.13
C LYS A 2 -19.70 20.53 -5.76
N GLN A 3 -19.86 19.75 -4.72
CA GLN A 3 -20.06 20.19 -3.33
C GLN A 3 -18.75 20.23 -2.53
N GLY A 4 -17.60 20.01 -3.19
CA GLY A 4 -16.30 20.00 -2.53
C GLY A 4 -16.00 18.72 -1.72
N GLN A 5 -16.86 17.70 -1.79
CA GLN A 5 -16.62 16.44 -1.09
C GLN A 5 -15.67 15.56 -1.92
N PRO A 6 -14.70 14.88 -1.29
CA PRO A 6 -13.88 13.89 -1.96
C PRO A 6 -14.73 12.70 -2.41
N PHE A 7 -14.38 12.11 -3.53
CA PHE A 7 -15.07 10.93 -4.02
C PHE A 7 -14.16 10.04 -4.86
N ILE A 8 -14.52 8.77 -4.98
CA ILE A 8 -13.87 7.82 -5.87
C ILE A 8 -14.82 7.63 -7.06
N PRO A 9 -14.40 7.98 -8.30
CA PRO A 9 -15.20 7.71 -9.46
C PRO A 9 -15.44 6.20 -9.63
N GLY A 10 -16.69 5.81 -9.96
CA GLY A 10 -17.05 4.43 -10.25
C GLY A 10 -16.17 3.83 -11.36
N THR A 11 -15.77 4.64 -12.34
CA THR A 11 -14.83 4.24 -13.40
C THR A 11 -13.44 3.86 -12.88
N SER A 12 -12.96 4.53 -11.83
CA SER A 12 -11.68 4.20 -11.20
C SER A 12 -11.76 2.87 -10.47
N LEU A 13 -12.86 2.64 -9.76
CA LEU A 13 -13.12 1.38 -9.06
C LEU A 13 -13.32 0.23 -10.05
N ALA A 14 -14.09 0.45 -11.14
CA ALA A 14 -14.25 -0.51 -12.22
C ALA A 14 -12.91 -0.92 -12.84
N GLY A 15 -12.01 0.02 -13.11
CA GLY A 15 -10.69 -0.27 -13.67
C GLY A 15 -9.83 -1.15 -12.76
N VAL A 16 -9.87 -0.93 -11.45
CA VAL A 16 -9.15 -1.76 -10.48
C VAL A 16 -9.77 -3.15 -10.39
N LEU A 17 -11.08 -3.26 -10.20
CA LEU A 17 -11.78 -4.53 -10.13
C LEU A 17 -11.58 -5.35 -11.41
N ARG A 18 -11.66 -4.72 -12.59
CA ARG A 18 -11.33 -5.38 -13.87
C ARG A 18 -9.93 -5.98 -13.87
N SER A 19 -8.93 -5.24 -13.37
CA SER A 19 -7.55 -5.72 -13.31
C SER A 19 -7.38 -6.90 -12.36
N GLU A 20 -8.04 -6.87 -11.19
CA GLU A 20 -7.98 -7.97 -10.21
C GLU A 20 -8.73 -9.21 -10.73
N ILE A 21 -9.90 -9.05 -11.32
CA ILE A 21 -10.66 -10.15 -11.96
C ILE A 21 -9.86 -10.76 -13.12
N ALA A 22 -9.22 -9.95 -13.95
CA ALA A 22 -8.36 -10.45 -15.03
C ALA A 22 -7.13 -11.22 -14.51
N ALA A 23 -6.64 -10.89 -13.33
CA ALA A 23 -5.52 -11.58 -12.69
C ALA A 23 -5.95 -12.91 -12.02
N ILE A 24 -7.18 -12.97 -11.49
CA ILE A 24 -7.74 -14.15 -10.82
C ILE A 24 -8.24 -15.18 -11.85
N TYR A 25 -9.02 -14.74 -12.81
CA TYR A 25 -9.61 -15.58 -13.84
C TYR A 25 -8.83 -15.50 -15.16
N ASP A 26 -9.24 -14.57 -16.01
CA ASP A 26 -8.52 -14.16 -17.22
C ASP A 26 -9.08 -12.84 -17.80
N LYS A 27 -8.47 -12.38 -18.91
CA LYS A 27 -8.91 -11.19 -19.61
C LYS A 27 -10.33 -11.32 -20.23
N VAL A 28 -10.70 -12.52 -20.70
CA VAL A 28 -12.00 -12.75 -21.37
C VAL A 28 -13.15 -12.57 -20.38
N VAL A 29 -13.00 -13.11 -19.17
CA VAL A 29 -13.95 -12.92 -18.08
C VAL A 29 -14.09 -11.45 -17.70
N ALA A 30 -12.95 -10.75 -17.53
CA ALA A 30 -12.93 -9.32 -17.21
C ALA A 30 -13.59 -8.48 -18.32
N ASP A 31 -13.30 -8.79 -19.60
CA ASP A 31 -13.88 -8.12 -20.75
C ASP A 31 -15.40 -8.32 -20.82
N LYS A 32 -15.91 -9.48 -20.43
CA LYS A 32 -17.34 -9.75 -20.38
C LYS A 32 -18.04 -8.99 -19.25
N LEU A 33 -17.48 -8.98 -18.04
CA LEU A 33 -18.07 -8.29 -16.89
C LEU A 33 -18.04 -6.75 -17.04
N PHE A 34 -16.90 -6.21 -17.45
CA PHE A 34 -16.67 -4.76 -17.49
C PHE A 34 -16.85 -4.14 -18.88
N GLY A 35 -17.20 -4.95 -19.86
CA GLY A 35 -17.32 -4.51 -21.25
C GLY A 35 -15.96 -4.45 -21.95
N SER A 36 -16.01 -4.47 -23.29
CA SER A 36 -14.82 -4.36 -24.14
C SER A 36 -15.17 -3.71 -25.46
N ILE A 37 -14.17 -3.08 -26.08
CA ILE A 37 -14.23 -2.58 -27.45
C ILE A 37 -13.06 -3.23 -28.18
N ASP A 38 -13.35 -4.07 -29.15
CA ASP A 38 -12.37 -4.70 -30.03
C ASP A 38 -12.75 -4.44 -31.49
N GLY A 39 -12.14 -3.42 -32.08
CA GLY A 39 -12.42 -2.98 -33.43
C GLY A 39 -13.88 -2.55 -33.62
N HIS A 40 -14.67 -3.38 -34.33
CA HIS A 40 -16.09 -3.16 -34.57
C HIS A 40 -17.02 -3.85 -33.58
N ASP A 41 -16.50 -4.76 -32.76
CA ASP A 41 -17.26 -5.48 -31.76
C ASP A 41 -17.16 -4.78 -30.41
N ALA A 42 -18.29 -4.35 -29.86
CA ALA A 42 -18.38 -3.73 -28.55
C ALA A 42 -19.33 -4.54 -27.65
N ASN A 43 -18.85 -4.91 -26.47
CA ASN A 43 -19.67 -5.51 -25.43
C ASN A 43 -19.91 -4.50 -24.31
N GLN A 44 -21.18 -4.29 -23.98
CA GLN A 44 -21.55 -3.43 -22.86
C GLN A 44 -21.14 -4.10 -21.54
N SER A 45 -20.72 -3.29 -20.55
CA SER A 45 -20.51 -3.76 -19.20
C SER A 45 -21.78 -4.36 -18.61
N MET A 46 -21.66 -5.52 -17.97
CA MET A 46 -22.72 -6.13 -17.16
C MET A 46 -22.72 -5.53 -15.75
N LEU A 47 -21.61 -4.96 -15.31
CA LEU A 47 -21.42 -4.39 -13.98
C LEU A 47 -21.55 -2.86 -14.03
N ASN A 48 -22.47 -2.34 -13.22
CA ASN A 48 -22.63 -0.92 -12.95
C ASN A 48 -22.08 -0.61 -11.57
N ILE A 49 -21.25 0.43 -11.46
CA ILE A 49 -20.57 0.82 -10.22
C ILE A 49 -20.82 2.29 -9.95
N SER A 50 -21.41 2.60 -8.81
CA SER A 50 -21.66 3.98 -8.41
C SER A 50 -20.37 4.72 -8.04
N ASP A 51 -20.38 6.05 -8.16
CA ASP A 51 -19.39 6.90 -7.51
C ASP A 51 -19.49 6.74 -5.99
N VAL A 52 -18.34 6.71 -5.32
CA VAL A 52 -18.27 6.58 -3.86
C VAL A 52 -17.94 7.94 -3.26
N VAL A 53 -18.93 8.63 -2.73
CA VAL A 53 -18.72 9.88 -2.00
C VAL A 53 -18.12 9.54 -0.63
N LEU A 54 -17.02 10.22 -0.29
CA LEU A 54 -16.28 9.94 0.94
C LEU A 54 -16.55 11.00 2.00
N THR A 55 -16.79 10.54 3.23
CA THR A 55 -16.71 11.36 4.43
C THR A 55 -15.32 11.20 5.00
N SER A 56 -14.57 12.28 5.12
CA SER A 56 -13.17 12.30 5.52
C SER A 56 -12.98 13.18 6.75
N LYS A 57 -11.99 12.85 7.57
CA LYS A 57 -11.53 13.69 8.69
C LYS A 57 -10.73 14.92 8.24
N GLY A 58 -10.29 14.93 6.99
CA GLY A 58 -9.53 16.04 6.41
C GLY A 58 -8.64 15.61 5.25
N ILE A 59 -7.94 16.60 4.70
CA ILE A 59 -6.91 16.44 3.69
C ILE A 59 -5.57 16.74 4.34
N VAL A 60 -4.58 15.90 4.12
CA VAL A 60 -3.21 16.10 4.60
C VAL A 60 -2.28 16.29 3.41
N VAL A 61 -1.34 17.21 3.57
CA VAL A 61 -0.25 17.40 2.60
C VAL A 61 0.91 16.48 2.98
N ARG A 62 1.43 15.77 2.02
CA ARG A 62 2.58 14.86 2.18
C ARG A 62 3.71 15.31 1.28
N ASP A 63 4.90 15.39 1.86
CA ASP A 63 6.13 15.67 1.12
C ASP A 63 6.68 14.42 0.44
N GLY A 64 7.05 14.56 -0.82
CA GLY A 64 7.79 13.56 -1.58
C GLY A 64 9.15 14.08 -2.00
N VAL A 65 10.20 13.28 -1.81
CA VAL A 65 11.56 13.58 -2.26
C VAL A 65 12.17 12.37 -2.94
N ALA A 66 12.71 12.56 -4.15
CA ALA A 66 13.54 11.54 -4.78
C ALA A 66 14.98 11.66 -4.29
N ILE A 67 15.50 10.58 -3.73
CA ILE A 67 16.89 10.47 -3.27
C ILE A 67 17.71 9.75 -4.34
N ASP A 68 18.86 10.28 -4.65
CA ASP A 68 19.82 9.63 -5.53
C ASP A 68 20.40 8.37 -4.86
N GLU A 69 20.38 7.25 -5.57
CA GLU A 69 20.70 5.93 -5.02
C GLU A 69 22.20 5.75 -4.72
N LEU A 70 23.07 6.46 -5.44
CA LEU A 70 24.54 6.41 -5.26
C LEU A 70 24.99 7.35 -4.15
N THR A 71 24.57 8.62 -4.26
CA THR A 71 25.04 9.68 -3.33
C THR A 71 24.26 9.73 -2.03
N GLY A 72 23.02 9.23 -2.01
CA GLY A 72 22.11 9.33 -0.86
C GLY A 72 21.58 10.73 -0.61
N VAL A 73 21.79 11.67 -1.55
CA VAL A 73 21.34 13.06 -1.46
C VAL A 73 20.04 13.26 -2.25
N ALA A 74 19.23 14.22 -1.87
CA ALA A 74 18.04 14.57 -2.63
C ALA A 74 18.43 15.08 -4.02
N LYS A 75 17.74 14.57 -5.06
CA LYS A 75 17.93 15.06 -6.44
C LYS A 75 17.41 16.50 -6.52
N THR A 76 18.15 17.35 -7.23
CA THR A 76 17.76 18.75 -7.42
C THR A 76 16.40 18.83 -8.14
N GLY A 77 15.48 19.66 -7.63
CA GLY A 77 14.14 19.83 -8.20
C GLY A 77 13.18 18.65 -8.00
N ALA A 78 13.56 17.61 -7.24
CA ALA A 78 12.76 16.41 -7.06
C ALA A 78 11.92 16.41 -5.76
N LYS A 79 11.78 17.55 -5.07
CA LYS A 79 10.80 17.71 -4.02
C LYS A 79 9.45 18.05 -4.66
N PHE A 80 8.41 17.36 -4.22
CA PHE A 80 7.03 17.62 -4.61
C PHE A 80 6.12 17.34 -3.42
N ASP A 81 5.02 18.06 -3.36
CA ASP A 81 4.00 17.87 -2.36
C ASP A 81 2.75 17.32 -3.02
N PHE A 82 1.99 16.51 -2.31
CA PHE A 82 0.72 15.99 -2.78
C PHE A 82 -0.30 15.92 -1.65
N GLU A 83 -1.55 16.13 -2.01
CA GLU A 83 -2.66 16.00 -1.10
C GLU A 83 -3.13 14.55 -1.02
N ALA A 84 -3.43 14.10 0.18
CA ALA A 84 -4.01 12.79 0.46
C ALA A 84 -5.16 12.94 1.46
N LEU A 85 -6.15 12.05 1.36
CA LEU A 85 -7.18 11.96 2.39
C LEU A 85 -6.60 11.34 3.65
N GLU A 86 -6.97 11.90 4.79
CA GLU A 86 -6.63 11.32 6.08
C GLU A 86 -7.21 9.91 6.21
N ARG A 87 -6.47 9.03 6.88
CA ARG A 87 -6.90 7.66 7.17
C ARG A 87 -8.25 7.64 7.87
N GLY A 88 -9.09 6.65 7.50
CA GLY A 88 -10.42 6.48 8.07
C GLY A 88 -11.51 7.28 7.35
N ALA A 89 -11.24 7.74 6.12
CA ALA A 89 -12.31 8.17 5.22
C ALA A 89 -13.23 6.98 4.91
N VAL A 90 -14.54 7.21 4.97
CA VAL A 90 -15.57 6.19 4.74
C VAL A 90 -16.54 6.63 3.65
N GLY A 91 -17.08 5.65 2.94
CA GLY A 91 -18.09 5.87 1.92
C GLY A 91 -18.82 4.59 1.61
N ASN A 92 -19.98 4.71 0.98
CA ASN A 92 -20.77 3.58 0.53
C ASN A 92 -20.57 3.35 -0.96
N VAL A 93 -20.33 2.11 -1.35
CA VAL A 93 -20.31 1.68 -2.74
C VAL A 93 -21.52 0.82 -3.03
N PHE A 94 -22.11 1.04 -4.18
CA PHE A 94 -23.19 0.22 -4.71
C PHE A 94 -22.73 -0.35 -6.06
N LEU A 95 -22.88 -1.66 -6.22
CA LEU A 95 -22.56 -2.39 -7.43
C LEU A 95 -23.81 -3.19 -7.86
N GLU A 96 -24.11 -3.15 -9.13
CA GLU A 96 -25.21 -3.89 -9.74
C GLU A 96 -24.66 -4.72 -10.90
N LEU A 97 -24.81 -6.04 -10.79
CA LEU A 97 -24.46 -6.99 -11.84
C LEU A 97 -25.74 -7.45 -12.53
N THR A 98 -25.94 -7.05 -13.78
CA THR A 98 -27.10 -7.45 -14.58
C THR A 98 -26.74 -8.66 -15.45
N VAL A 99 -27.32 -9.81 -15.15
CA VAL A 99 -27.20 -11.03 -15.94
C VAL A 99 -28.46 -11.23 -16.78
N ARG A 100 -28.28 -11.40 -18.09
CA ARG A 100 -29.39 -11.60 -19.01
C ARG A 100 -29.49 -13.08 -19.37
N GLU A 101 -30.67 -13.57 -19.68
CA GLU A 101 -30.90 -14.95 -20.11
C GLU A 101 -29.99 -15.36 -21.28
N CYS A 102 -29.74 -14.45 -22.24
CA CYS A 102 -28.81 -14.72 -23.35
C CYS A 102 -27.33 -14.85 -22.91
N ASP A 103 -26.96 -14.34 -21.74
CA ASP A 103 -25.61 -14.45 -21.17
C ASP A 103 -25.43 -15.80 -20.47
N GLU A 104 -26.46 -16.31 -19.81
CA GLU A 104 -26.47 -17.62 -19.17
C GLU A 104 -26.37 -18.78 -20.20
N ALA A 105 -26.95 -18.59 -21.39
CA ALA A 105 -26.92 -19.59 -22.45
C ALA A 105 -25.53 -19.80 -23.07
N LYS A 106 -24.57 -18.87 -22.85
CA LYS A 106 -23.21 -18.96 -23.39
C LYS A 106 -22.24 -19.34 -22.26
N PRO A 107 -21.75 -20.61 -22.23
CA PRO A 107 -20.78 -21.00 -21.21
C PRO A 107 -19.52 -20.14 -21.33
N LEU A 108 -19.07 -19.56 -20.21
CA LEU A 108 -17.78 -18.93 -20.08
C LEU A 108 -16.73 -20.01 -19.81
N ALA A 109 -15.68 -20.06 -20.65
CA ALA A 109 -14.50 -20.83 -20.32
C ALA A 109 -13.69 -20.04 -19.29
N ILE A 110 -13.62 -20.52 -18.06
CA ILE A 110 -12.86 -19.90 -16.98
C ILE A 110 -11.58 -20.68 -16.79
N ASN A 111 -10.43 -20.03 -16.91
CA ASN A 111 -9.14 -20.56 -16.50
C ASN A 111 -8.89 -20.16 -15.03
N TYR A 112 -9.31 -21.02 -14.12
CA TYR A 112 -9.01 -20.86 -12.71
C TYR A 112 -7.83 -21.75 -12.34
N GLN A 113 -6.76 -21.19 -11.80
CA GLN A 113 -5.56 -21.90 -11.35
C GLN A 113 -4.96 -22.89 -12.39
N HIS A 114 -4.88 -22.47 -13.66
CA HIS A 114 -4.39 -23.27 -14.79
C HIS A 114 -5.26 -24.47 -15.21
N ASN A 115 -6.44 -24.63 -14.65
CA ASN A 115 -7.42 -25.60 -15.12
C ASN A 115 -8.49 -24.89 -15.93
N ALA A 116 -8.74 -25.36 -17.15
CA ALA A 116 -9.83 -24.86 -17.97
C ALA A 116 -11.15 -25.45 -17.47
N TYR A 117 -12.00 -24.63 -16.88
CA TYR A 117 -13.36 -25.03 -16.52
C TYR A 117 -14.36 -24.42 -17.50
N SER A 118 -15.23 -25.25 -18.05
CA SER A 118 -16.44 -24.79 -18.71
C SER A 118 -17.52 -24.69 -17.65
N VAL A 119 -17.88 -23.48 -17.21
CA VAL A 119 -18.88 -23.26 -16.17
C VAL A 119 -20.23 -23.03 -16.85
N LYS A 120 -21.20 -23.87 -16.60
CA LYS A 120 -22.60 -23.68 -16.95
C LYS A 120 -23.32 -23.01 -15.78
N GLY A 121 -24.03 -21.93 -16.06
CA GLY A 121 -25.09 -21.40 -15.21
C GLY A 121 -24.65 -20.40 -14.16
N ASP A 122 -23.93 -20.78 -13.11
CA ASP A 122 -23.77 -19.95 -11.90
C ASP A 122 -22.41 -19.22 -11.77
N CYS A 123 -21.68 -19.07 -12.85
CA CYS A 123 -20.37 -18.38 -12.81
C CYS A 123 -20.47 -16.90 -12.40
N TYR A 124 -21.59 -16.28 -12.63
CA TYR A 124 -21.78 -14.86 -12.27
C TYR A 124 -21.97 -14.67 -10.77
N GLY A 125 -22.60 -15.63 -10.08
CA GLY A 125 -22.66 -15.66 -8.62
C GLY A 125 -21.26 -15.78 -7.99
N GLU A 126 -20.40 -16.66 -8.52
CA GLU A 126 -19.00 -16.78 -8.09
C GLU A 126 -18.19 -15.49 -8.34
N MET A 127 -18.42 -14.84 -9.47
CA MET A 127 -17.76 -13.54 -9.78
C MET A 127 -18.22 -12.44 -8.85
N ALA A 128 -19.51 -12.36 -8.55
CA ALA A 128 -20.06 -11.41 -7.58
C ALA A 128 -19.48 -11.67 -6.17
N ALA A 129 -19.37 -12.93 -5.77
CA ALA A 129 -18.73 -13.33 -4.53
C ALA A 129 -17.24 -12.94 -4.50
N THR A 130 -16.50 -13.15 -5.58
CA THR A 130 -15.09 -12.74 -5.71
C THR A 130 -14.93 -11.21 -5.59
N ILE A 131 -15.82 -10.43 -6.22
CA ILE A 131 -15.82 -8.97 -6.10
C ILE A 131 -16.09 -8.56 -4.65
N ALA A 132 -17.05 -9.22 -3.98
CA ALA A 132 -17.34 -8.97 -2.57
C ALA A 132 -16.16 -9.30 -1.66
N ASP A 133 -15.44 -10.40 -1.92
CA ASP A 133 -14.22 -10.77 -1.19
C ASP A 133 -13.09 -9.74 -1.39
N LEU A 134 -12.87 -9.31 -2.64
CA LEU A 134 -11.88 -8.27 -2.96
C LEU A 134 -12.17 -6.96 -2.23
N LEU A 135 -13.41 -6.51 -2.23
CA LEU A 135 -13.84 -5.28 -1.55
C LEU A 135 -13.76 -5.42 -0.02
N THR A 136 -14.11 -6.59 0.52
CA THR A 136 -14.04 -6.87 1.96
C THR A 136 -12.59 -6.96 2.43
N GLY A 137 -11.73 -7.69 1.70
CA GLY A 137 -10.31 -7.89 2.03
C GLY A 137 -9.43 -6.68 1.73
N GLY A 138 -9.88 -5.80 0.84
CA GLY A 138 -9.22 -4.56 0.48
C GLY A 138 -8.53 -4.57 -0.87
N ILE A 139 -8.75 -3.49 -1.58
CA ILE A 139 -8.14 -3.16 -2.88
C ILE A 139 -7.46 -1.81 -2.81
N SER A 140 -6.64 -1.49 -3.80
CA SER A 140 -5.96 -0.19 -3.86
C SER A 140 -6.41 0.59 -5.09
N VAL A 141 -7.05 1.75 -4.89
CA VAL A 141 -7.65 2.58 -5.95
C VAL A 141 -7.00 3.96 -5.99
N GLY A 142 -6.38 4.32 -7.10
CA GLY A 142 -5.78 5.64 -7.30
C GLY A 142 -4.26 5.61 -7.47
N SER A 143 -3.57 6.66 -7.04
CA SER A 143 -2.13 6.81 -7.18
C SER A 143 -1.35 6.25 -6.00
N LEU A 144 -0.04 6.04 -6.17
CA LEU A 144 0.91 5.60 -5.14
C LEU A 144 0.54 4.28 -4.43
N THR A 145 -0.34 3.46 -5.02
CA THR A 145 -0.84 2.20 -4.45
C THR A 145 0.25 1.20 -4.07
N THR A 146 1.41 1.25 -4.75
CA THR A 146 2.57 0.41 -4.40
C THR A 146 3.42 0.98 -3.26
N LYS A 147 2.99 2.09 -2.66
CA LYS A 147 3.68 2.81 -1.57
C LYS A 147 2.76 2.98 -0.35
N GLY A 148 1.74 2.13 -0.23
CA GLY A 148 0.84 2.10 0.92
C GLY A 148 -0.33 3.09 0.90
N TYR A 149 -0.44 3.90 -0.17
CA TYR A 149 -1.57 4.83 -0.32
C TYR A 149 -2.77 4.17 -0.98
N SER A 150 -3.94 4.79 -0.76
CA SER A 150 -5.18 4.48 -1.48
C SER A 150 -5.70 3.05 -1.25
N LYS A 151 -5.37 2.42 -0.12
CA LYS A 151 -5.94 1.13 0.27
C LYS A 151 -7.34 1.34 0.82
N ILE A 152 -8.29 0.59 0.28
CA ILE A 152 -9.70 0.59 0.68
C ILE A 152 -10.05 -0.82 1.11
N ALA A 153 -10.70 -0.95 2.25
CA ALA A 153 -11.23 -2.23 2.74
C ALA A 153 -12.66 -2.03 3.22
N GLY A 154 -13.48 -3.06 3.18
CA GLY A 154 -14.79 -3.04 3.78
C GLY A 154 -14.69 -2.82 5.29
N ALA A 155 -15.41 -1.84 5.81
CA ALA A 155 -15.56 -1.66 7.26
C ALA A 155 -16.38 -2.81 7.85
N GLU A 156 -17.36 -3.27 7.07
CA GLU A 156 -18.15 -4.48 7.28
C GLU A 156 -18.02 -5.35 6.03
N ALA A 157 -18.32 -6.65 6.15
CA ALA A 157 -18.29 -7.55 5.01
C ALA A 157 -19.32 -7.11 3.95
N VAL A 158 -18.88 -7.11 2.69
CA VAL A 158 -19.74 -6.76 1.55
C VAL A 158 -20.75 -7.86 1.32
N ALA A 159 -22.04 -7.52 1.37
CA ALA A 159 -23.13 -8.46 1.13
C ALA A 159 -23.53 -8.47 -0.35
N VAL A 160 -23.81 -9.65 -0.88
CA VAL A 160 -24.35 -9.89 -2.22
C VAL A 160 -25.78 -10.35 -2.09
N TYR A 161 -26.68 -9.69 -2.81
CA TYR A 161 -28.10 -10.04 -2.91
C TYR A 161 -28.38 -10.49 -4.33
N ASP A 162 -29.10 -11.59 -4.47
CA ASP A 162 -29.47 -12.17 -5.76
C ASP A 162 -30.98 -12.05 -5.98
N PHE A 163 -31.38 -11.55 -7.15
CA PHE A 163 -32.76 -11.36 -7.54
C PHE A 163 -33.01 -12.03 -8.91
N ASP A 164 -33.62 -13.19 -8.89
CA ASP A 164 -34.05 -13.90 -10.09
C ASP A 164 -35.44 -13.44 -10.53
N PHE A 165 -35.51 -12.61 -11.55
CA PHE A 165 -36.78 -12.07 -12.06
C PHE A 165 -37.66 -13.11 -12.79
N ALA A 166 -37.17 -14.31 -13.06
CA ALA A 166 -38.01 -15.43 -13.52
C ALA A 166 -38.91 -15.94 -12.38
N GLN A 167 -38.58 -15.62 -11.12
CA GLN A 167 -39.35 -16.02 -9.96
C GLN A 167 -40.14 -14.83 -9.39
N ALA A 168 -41.47 -14.94 -9.35
CA ALA A 168 -42.34 -13.85 -8.87
C ALA A 168 -41.97 -13.40 -7.45
N LYS A 169 -41.64 -14.32 -6.54
CA LYS A 169 -41.24 -14.00 -5.17
C LYS A 169 -39.96 -13.13 -5.12
N SER A 170 -38.99 -13.44 -5.97
CA SER A 170 -37.73 -12.67 -6.05
C SER A 170 -37.97 -11.26 -6.62
N ALA A 171 -38.83 -11.14 -7.63
CA ALA A 171 -39.26 -9.85 -8.17
C ALA A 171 -40.00 -9.01 -7.11
N GLU A 172 -40.87 -9.61 -6.30
CA GLU A 172 -41.52 -8.95 -5.16
C GLU A 172 -40.55 -8.46 -4.11
N GLN A 173 -39.53 -9.25 -3.79
CA GLN A 173 -38.48 -8.86 -2.84
C GLN A 173 -37.67 -7.66 -3.37
N TRP A 174 -37.35 -7.63 -4.66
CA TRP A 174 -36.66 -6.51 -5.28
C TRP A 174 -37.52 -5.24 -5.27
N LEU A 175 -38.83 -5.34 -5.57
CA LEU A 175 -39.76 -4.23 -5.45
C LEU A 175 -39.89 -3.72 -4.02
N ALA A 176 -39.92 -4.61 -3.04
CA ALA A 176 -39.95 -4.25 -1.62
C ALA A 176 -38.65 -3.55 -1.18
N TYR A 177 -37.51 -3.94 -1.73
CA TYR A 177 -36.24 -3.22 -1.50
C TYR A 177 -36.30 -1.80 -2.05
N ILE A 178 -36.79 -1.61 -3.28
CA ILE A 178 -36.89 -0.28 -3.88
C ILE A 178 -37.88 0.62 -3.13
N SER A 179 -39.02 0.07 -2.65
CA SER A 179 -40.06 0.86 -2.00
C SER A 179 -39.81 1.11 -0.51
N ASP A 180 -39.29 0.11 0.21
CA ASP A 180 -39.20 0.11 1.68
C ASP A 180 -37.79 -0.07 2.19
N GLU A 181 -36.78 -0.15 1.31
CA GLU A 181 -35.37 -0.44 1.64
C GLU A 181 -35.16 -1.76 2.40
N LYS A 182 -36.09 -2.71 2.28
CA LYS A 182 -36.01 -4.02 2.94
C LYS A 182 -35.24 -5.01 2.10
N LEU A 183 -34.00 -5.25 2.47
CA LEU A 183 -33.18 -6.27 1.85
C LEU A 183 -33.57 -7.69 2.28
N PRO A 184 -33.56 -8.68 1.37
CA PRO A 184 -33.70 -10.09 1.73
C PRO A 184 -32.45 -10.59 2.48
N GLN A 185 -32.42 -11.88 2.80
CA GLN A 185 -31.18 -12.49 3.29
C GLN A 185 -30.12 -12.44 2.18
N ALA A 186 -28.87 -12.05 2.54
CA ALA A 186 -27.76 -12.04 1.59
C ALA A 186 -27.49 -13.45 1.04
N ALA A 187 -27.34 -13.55 -0.26
CA ALA A 187 -26.95 -14.79 -0.94
C ALA A 187 -25.50 -15.15 -0.64
N TYR A 188 -24.64 -14.12 -0.48
CA TYR A 188 -23.24 -14.28 -0.10
C TYR A 188 -22.79 -13.10 0.75
N THR A 189 -21.81 -13.34 1.62
CA THR A 189 -21.14 -12.32 2.40
C THR A 189 -19.63 -12.43 2.17
N GLY A 190 -19.02 -11.35 1.73
CA GLY A 190 -17.61 -11.29 1.38
C GLY A 190 -16.70 -11.66 2.55
N LYS A 191 -15.59 -12.32 2.25
CA LYS A 191 -14.58 -12.75 3.20
C LYS A 191 -13.34 -11.87 3.10
N ALA A 192 -12.82 -11.44 4.24
CA ALA A 192 -11.61 -10.60 4.29
C ALA A 192 -10.33 -11.39 3.92
N GLU A 193 -10.34 -12.69 4.03
CA GLU A 193 -9.21 -13.54 3.69
C GLU A 193 -9.17 -13.79 2.17
N ALA A 194 -8.58 -12.85 1.44
CA ALA A 194 -8.10 -13.16 0.10
C ALA A 194 -6.95 -14.17 0.24
N ALA A 195 -7.10 -15.35 -0.37
CA ALA A 195 -6.02 -16.33 -0.40
C ALA A 195 -4.74 -15.67 -0.92
N LYS A 196 -3.66 -15.73 -0.13
CA LYS A 196 -2.36 -15.21 -0.53
C LYS A 196 -1.93 -15.93 -1.81
N ALA A 197 -1.77 -15.18 -2.91
CA ALA A 197 -1.40 -15.79 -4.18
C ALA A 197 -0.03 -16.47 -4.08
N GLU A 198 0.07 -17.75 -4.41
CA GLU A 198 1.30 -18.57 -4.29
C GLU A 198 2.51 -17.96 -5.00
N LYS A 199 2.28 -17.23 -6.09
CA LYS A 199 3.34 -16.54 -6.87
C LYS A 199 3.87 -15.27 -6.21
N ASN A 200 3.30 -14.85 -5.08
CA ASN A 200 3.73 -13.64 -4.37
C ASN A 200 4.65 -14.01 -3.21
N PHE A 201 5.60 -13.12 -2.93
CA PHE A 201 6.43 -13.19 -1.74
C PHE A 201 5.90 -12.16 -0.74
N TYR A 202 5.32 -12.62 0.36
CA TYR A 202 4.82 -11.77 1.45
C TYR A 202 5.83 -11.73 2.58
N LEU A 203 6.01 -10.54 3.13
CA LEU A 203 6.94 -10.27 4.21
C LEU A 203 6.26 -9.37 5.25
N GLU A 204 6.17 -9.86 6.47
CA GLU A 204 5.82 -9.08 7.65
C GLU A 204 6.97 -9.11 8.63
N VAL A 205 7.48 -7.96 9.02
CA VAL A 205 8.63 -7.85 9.94
C VAL A 205 8.29 -6.89 11.05
N ASP A 206 8.30 -7.38 12.27
CA ASP A 206 8.23 -6.58 13.48
C ASP A 206 9.65 -6.18 13.90
N CYS A 207 9.85 -4.90 14.14
CA CYS A 207 11.12 -4.32 14.52
C CYS A 207 11.02 -3.54 15.82
N ALA A 208 12.11 -3.54 16.57
CA ALA A 208 12.38 -2.59 17.65
C ALA A 208 13.17 -1.39 17.10
N LEU A 209 12.87 -0.19 17.58
CA LEU A 209 13.59 1.02 17.25
C LEU A 209 14.83 1.17 18.15
N GLN A 210 16.00 1.26 17.52
CA GLN A 210 17.24 1.52 18.22
C GLN A 210 17.57 3.01 18.13
N GLY A 211 17.40 3.76 19.23
CA GLY A 211 17.62 5.20 19.26
C GLY A 211 16.43 6.04 18.75
N ALA A 212 16.72 7.12 18.07
CA ALA A 212 15.70 8.08 17.61
C ALA A 212 15.19 7.79 16.21
N LEU A 213 13.94 8.11 15.94
CA LEU A 213 13.34 8.12 14.60
C LEU A 213 12.84 9.53 14.27
N LEU A 214 13.10 9.97 13.03
CA LEU A 214 12.53 11.19 12.49
C LEU A 214 12.21 11.01 10.99
N VAL A 215 10.94 10.85 10.69
CA VAL A 215 10.40 11.05 9.34
C VAL A 215 9.81 12.45 9.34
N ARG A 216 10.47 13.39 8.66
CA ARG A 216 10.19 14.82 8.81
C ARG A 216 8.81 15.19 8.29
N ASN A 217 8.05 15.87 9.14
CA ASN A 217 6.96 16.75 8.76
C ASN A 217 7.47 18.18 8.90
N PHE A 218 7.33 18.97 7.84
CA PHE A 218 7.73 20.40 7.82
C PHE A 218 6.54 21.33 8.01
N ASP A 219 5.33 20.80 7.98
CA ASP A 219 4.11 21.54 8.32
C ASP A 219 4.02 21.63 9.85
N VAL A 220 4.82 22.51 10.39
CA VAL A 220 4.92 22.77 11.83
C VAL A 220 4.47 24.19 12.03
N ASP A 221 3.47 24.40 12.87
CA ASP A 221 3.10 25.73 13.32
C ASP A 221 4.34 26.49 13.80
N ASP A 222 4.37 27.82 13.64
CA ASP A 222 5.47 28.69 14.04
C ASP A 222 5.68 28.68 15.58
N VAL A 223 5.91 27.47 16.12
CA VAL A 223 6.16 27.27 17.55
C VAL A 223 7.59 27.67 17.86
N LYS A 224 7.75 28.80 18.52
CA LYS A 224 9.03 29.21 19.08
C LYS A 224 9.32 28.38 20.34
N VAL A 225 10.47 27.77 20.39
CA VAL A 225 10.90 26.90 21.49
C VAL A 225 11.97 27.61 22.33
N GLY A 226 11.74 27.64 23.64
CA GLY A 226 12.66 28.19 24.62
C GLY A 226 12.66 29.73 24.70
N SER A 227 13.44 30.28 25.63
CA SER A 227 13.59 31.73 25.87
C SER A 227 14.21 32.47 24.68
N GLU A 228 14.97 31.76 23.83
CA GLU A 228 15.64 32.34 22.65
C GLU A 228 14.77 32.30 21.39
N GLY A 229 13.54 31.77 21.46
CA GLY A 229 12.59 31.74 20.36
C GLY A 229 13.04 30.92 19.13
N VAL A 230 13.81 29.85 19.33
CA VAL A 230 14.27 28.99 18.24
C VAL A 230 13.06 28.31 17.59
N LYS A 231 12.95 28.45 16.27
CA LYS A 231 11.87 27.85 15.50
C LYS A 231 12.04 26.32 15.44
N LEU A 232 10.95 25.59 15.69
CA LEU A 232 10.90 24.15 15.46
C LEU A 232 10.94 23.89 13.95
N SER A 233 11.94 23.14 13.49
CA SER A 233 12.23 22.96 12.06
C SER A 233 11.61 21.70 11.48
N ALA A 234 11.39 20.66 12.28
CA ALA A 234 10.73 19.43 11.87
C ALA A 234 10.28 18.60 13.07
N VAL A 235 9.16 17.93 12.92
CA VAL A 235 8.62 16.96 13.86
C VAL A 235 8.47 15.58 13.19
N GLN A 236 8.31 14.53 13.98
CA GLN A 236 7.95 13.22 13.45
C GLN A 236 6.56 13.27 12.82
N LEU A 237 6.45 12.75 11.61
CA LEU A 237 5.19 12.69 10.85
C LEU A 237 4.12 11.91 11.62
N LYS A 238 2.91 12.45 11.61
CA LYS A 238 1.70 11.85 12.21
C LYS A 238 0.58 11.73 11.18
N SER A 239 -0.40 10.87 11.51
CA SER A 239 -1.70 10.75 10.89
C SER A 239 -2.71 10.58 12.03
N GLY A 240 -3.53 11.58 12.28
CA GLY A 240 -4.28 11.68 13.53
C GLY A 240 -3.34 11.66 14.73
N GLU A 241 -3.59 10.75 15.67
CA GLU A 241 -2.77 10.59 16.87
C GLU A 241 -1.56 9.64 16.68
N ASP A 242 -1.56 8.83 15.62
CA ASP A 242 -0.52 7.84 15.37
C ASP A 242 0.71 8.45 14.68
N TYR A 243 1.89 8.01 15.07
CA TYR A 243 3.10 8.28 14.31
C TYR A 243 3.14 7.42 13.04
N VAL A 244 3.68 7.96 11.96
CA VAL A 244 3.66 7.30 10.65
C VAL A 244 5.05 7.19 10.05
N ILE A 245 5.32 6.01 9.48
CA ILE A 245 6.40 5.80 8.52
C ILE A 245 5.74 5.55 7.16
N PRO A 246 5.79 6.51 6.22
CA PRO A 246 5.17 6.34 4.92
C PRO A 246 5.77 5.19 4.12
N GLY A 247 4.95 4.52 3.34
CA GLY A 247 5.42 3.49 2.41
C GLY A 247 6.42 4.04 1.37
N THR A 248 6.39 5.33 1.09
CA THR A 248 7.42 6.02 0.28
C THR A 248 8.79 5.96 0.93
N SER A 249 8.88 6.17 2.25
CA SER A 249 10.12 6.09 3.03
C SER A 249 10.64 4.65 3.08
N TRP A 250 9.77 3.69 3.35
CA TRP A 250 10.11 2.26 3.31
C TRP A 250 10.64 1.84 1.95
N LYS A 251 9.87 2.14 0.91
CA LYS A 251 10.24 1.76 -0.46
C LYS A 251 11.55 2.40 -0.91
N GLY A 252 11.80 3.65 -0.51
CA GLY A 252 13.05 4.36 -0.79
C GLY A 252 14.25 3.69 -0.14
N VAL A 253 14.14 3.28 1.13
CA VAL A 253 15.22 2.59 1.85
C VAL A 253 15.47 1.20 1.25
N LEU A 254 14.40 0.42 1.02
CA LEU A 254 14.51 -0.91 0.40
C LEU A 254 15.13 -0.82 -1.00
N ARG A 255 14.72 0.14 -1.84
CA ARG A 255 15.27 0.37 -3.18
C ARG A 255 16.77 0.71 -3.13
N SER A 256 17.16 1.65 -2.29
CA SER A 256 18.55 2.04 -2.12
C SER A 256 19.42 0.88 -1.65
N ARG A 257 18.92 0.06 -0.70
CA ARG A 257 19.67 -1.11 -0.23
C ARG A 257 19.75 -2.21 -1.27
N ALA A 258 18.63 -2.50 -1.96
CA ALA A 258 18.57 -3.45 -3.06
C ALA A 258 19.58 -3.09 -4.15
N PHE A 259 19.69 -1.81 -4.52
CA PHE A 259 20.66 -1.35 -5.50
C PHE A 259 22.10 -1.67 -5.08
N LYS A 260 22.48 -1.40 -3.83
CA LYS A 260 23.80 -1.70 -3.30
C LYS A 260 24.12 -3.19 -3.30
N ILE A 261 23.12 -4.02 -2.92
CA ILE A 261 23.25 -5.49 -2.97
C ILE A 261 23.43 -5.96 -4.42
N LEU A 262 22.59 -5.50 -5.34
CA LEU A 262 22.65 -5.87 -6.74
C LEU A 262 23.96 -5.41 -7.38
N LEU A 263 24.46 -4.23 -7.05
CA LEU A 263 25.74 -3.71 -7.54
C LEU A 263 26.90 -4.64 -7.11
N ALA A 264 26.91 -5.07 -5.85
CA ALA A 264 27.92 -6.02 -5.37
C ALA A 264 27.79 -7.39 -6.08
N LEU A 265 26.58 -7.90 -6.27
CA LEU A 265 26.33 -9.19 -6.92
C LEU A 265 26.62 -9.18 -8.43
N THR A 266 26.58 -8.02 -9.08
CA THR A 266 26.90 -7.87 -10.51
C THR A 266 28.36 -7.47 -10.76
N GLY A 267 29.23 -7.54 -9.75
CA GLY A 267 30.64 -7.15 -9.89
C GLY A 267 30.84 -5.66 -10.20
N ASN A 268 30.00 -4.80 -9.63
CA ASN A 268 29.96 -3.36 -9.84
C ASN A 268 29.50 -2.91 -11.25
N ASP A 269 28.80 -3.77 -11.99
CA ASP A 269 28.13 -3.36 -13.23
C ASP A 269 26.87 -2.56 -12.91
N LEU A 270 26.95 -1.23 -13.03
CA LEU A 270 25.86 -0.29 -12.79
C LEU A 270 24.63 -0.56 -13.66
N GLN A 271 24.84 -0.88 -14.96
CA GLN A 271 23.72 -1.08 -15.87
C GLN A 271 22.97 -2.39 -15.59
N ALA A 272 23.70 -3.46 -15.28
CA ALA A 272 23.11 -4.73 -14.88
C ALA A 272 22.35 -4.62 -13.56
N ALA A 273 22.93 -3.96 -12.56
CA ALA A 273 22.27 -3.71 -11.29
C ALA A 273 21.00 -2.89 -11.46
N GLN A 274 21.03 -1.84 -12.26
CA GLN A 274 19.90 -0.95 -12.50
C GLN A 274 18.77 -1.64 -13.26
N ARG A 275 19.07 -2.45 -14.28
CA ARG A 275 18.05 -3.26 -14.98
C ARG A 275 17.31 -4.19 -14.04
N ARG A 276 18.02 -4.94 -13.18
CA ARG A 276 17.40 -5.86 -12.19
C ARG A 276 16.59 -5.10 -11.15
N LEU A 277 17.07 -3.95 -10.70
CA LEU A 277 16.34 -3.10 -9.78
C LEU A 277 15.01 -2.62 -10.37
N GLN A 278 15.03 -2.18 -11.65
CA GLN A 278 13.85 -1.70 -12.38
C GLN A 278 12.78 -2.79 -12.59
N GLU A 279 13.17 -4.04 -12.70
CA GLU A 279 12.22 -5.17 -12.79
C GLU A 279 11.33 -5.31 -11.55
N ILE A 280 11.86 -5.03 -10.37
CA ILE A 280 11.16 -5.16 -9.10
C ILE A 280 10.51 -3.85 -8.68
N PHE A 281 11.28 -2.76 -8.69
CA PHE A 281 10.85 -1.45 -8.17
C PHE A 281 10.18 -0.56 -9.21
N GLY A 282 10.20 -0.98 -10.49
CA GLY A 282 9.68 -0.19 -11.58
C GLY A 282 10.55 1.03 -11.93
N PHE A 283 10.17 1.72 -12.99
CA PHE A 283 10.77 2.97 -13.43
C PHE A 283 9.76 3.83 -14.19
N ALA A 284 10.02 5.11 -14.30
CA ALA A 284 9.33 6.03 -15.19
C ALA A 284 10.39 6.73 -16.04
N ASN A 285 10.14 6.91 -17.33
CA ASN A 285 10.96 7.71 -18.21
C ASN A 285 10.42 9.14 -18.28
N ASP A 286 11.31 10.10 -18.50
CA ASP A 286 10.98 11.52 -18.58
C ASP A 286 10.08 11.86 -19.79
N ASP A 287 10.16 11.07 -20.85
CA ASP A 287 9.35 11.18 -22.07
C ASP A 287 7.91 10.67 -21.93
N LYS A 288 7.50 10.19 -20.72
CA LYS A 288 6.16 9.70 -20.38
C LYS A 288 5.60 8.57 -21.26
N GLN A 289 6.36 8.06 -22.21
CA GLN A 289 5.90 7.03 -23.15
C GLN A 289 6.27 5.61 -22.72
N SER A 290 7.27 5.46 -21.86
CA SER A 290 7.65 4.15 -21.33
C SER A 290 7.86 4.21 -19.83
N GLY A 291 7.28 3.24 -19.14
CA GLY A 291 7.41 3.08 -17.71
C GLY A 291 6.98 1.69 -17.28
N LYS A 292 7.49 1.23 -16.17
CA LYS A 292 7.07 -0.05 -15.57
C LYS A 292 6.65 0.16 -14.15
N ARG A 293 5.41 -0.26 -13.83
CA ARG A 293 4.90 -0.24 -12.46
C ARG A 293 5.74 -1.16 -11.56
N SER A 294 5.99 -0.73 -10.34
CA SER A 294 6.64 -1.57 -9.34
C SER A 294 5.81 -2.80 -9.02
N ARG A 295 6.47 -3.96 -8.93
CA ARG A 295 5.89 -5.20 -8.39
C ARG A 295 5.99 -5.28 -6.87
N LEU A 296 6.93 -4.55 -6.27
CA LEU A 296 7.04 -4.46 -4.82
C LEU A 296 6.01 -3.46 -4.28
N LEU A 297 5.12 -3.94 -3.45
CA LEU A 297 4.17 -3.17 -2.66
C LEU A 297 4.72 -3.06 -1.25
N VAL A 298 4.58 -1.88 -0.64
CA VAL A 298 4.99 -1.63 0.74
C VAL A 298 3.90 -0.81 1.40
N GLU A 299 3.44 -1.21 2.56
CA GLU A 299 2.41 -0.49 3.29
C GLU A 299 3.00 0.63 4.14
N GLU A 300 2.17 1.60 4.53
CA GLU A 300 2.51 2.56 5.58
C GLU A 300 2.50 1.86 6.93
N THR A 301 3.42 2.23 7.80
CA THR A 301 3.41 1.77 9.19
C THR A 301 2.83 2.84 10.08
N TYR A 302 1.79 2.48 10.82
CA TYR A 302 1.18 3.31 11.86
C TYR A 302 1.65 2.81 13.22
N ILE A 303 2.13 3.72 14.05
CA ILE A 303 2.69 3.41 15.36
C ILE A 303 1.89 4.21 16.39
N SER A 304 1.20 3.51 17.26
CA SER A 304 0.41 4.13 18.32
C SER A 304 1.28 5.05 19.20
N SER A 305 0.73 6.20 19.56
CA SER A 305 1.46 7.23 20.31
C SER A 305 1.90 6.78 21.71
N ASP A 306 1.26 5.74 22.28
CA ASP A 306 1.64 5.14 23.57
C ASP A 306 2.93 4.30 23.49
N LYS A 307 3.38 3.90 22.30
CA LYS A 307 4.61 3.11 22.09
C LYS A 307 5.86 3.97 21.95
N LEU A 308 5.70 5.24 21.63
CA LEU A 308 6.79 6.18 21.38
C LEU A 308 6.63 7.43 22.26
N TYR A 309 7.74 8.10 22.53
CA TYR A 309 7.73 9.42 23.13
C TYR A 309 8.55 10.40 22.29
N ALA A 310 8.07 11.63 22.20
CA ALA A 310 8.75 12.70 21.49
C ALA A 310 9.65 13.48 22.45
N MET A 311 10.81 13.89 21.98
CA MET A 311 11.71 14.75 22.74
C MET A 311 12.38 15.76 21.82
N ARG A 312 12.29 17.03 22.18
CA ARG A 312 12.91 18.13 21.44
C ARG A 312 14.42 18.10 21.56
N GLN A 313 15.10 18.26 20.45
CA GLN A 313 16.55 18.35 20.35
C GLN A 313 16.96 19.62 19.64
N THR A 314 17.59 20.53 20.37
CA THR A 314 18.22 21.69 19.78
C THR A 314 19.65 21.36 19.40
N ARG A 315 20.07 21.75 18.21
CA ARG A 315 21.39 21.52 17.65
C ARG A 315 21.94 22.78 17.04
N ASN A 316 23.25 22.91 17.06
CA ASN A 316 23.97 23.97 16.35
C ASN A 316 25.04 23.36 15.44
N ARG A 317 25.53 24.14 14.52
CA ARG A 317 26.68 23.82 13.69
C ARG A 317 27.87 24.60 14.18
N ILE A 318 28.97 23.91 14.42
CA ILE A 318 30.23 24.46 14.88
C ILE A 318 31.16 24.56 13.67
N ASP A 319 31.78 25.73 13.50
CA ASP A 319 32.85 25.93 12.52
C ASP A 319 34.10 25.19 12.97
N ARG A 320 34.69 24.39 12.08
CA ARG A 320 35.82 23.52 12.40
C ARG A 320 37.13 24.27 12.61
N PHE A 321 37.23 25.48 12.05
CA PHE A 321 38.45 26.29 12.13
C PHE A 321 38.45 27.20 13.37
N THR A 322 37.32 27.85 13.62
CA THR A 322 37.20 28.80 14.72
C THR A 322 36.72 28.16 16.03
N GLY A 323 36.11 26.99 15.98
CA GLY A 323 35.47 26.35 17.12
C GLY A 323 34.20 27.07 17.62
N SER A 324 33.79 28.13 16.93
CA SER A 324 32.59 28.89 17.26
C SER A 324 31.35 28.39 16.58
N THR A 325 30.17 28.76 17.09
CA THR A 325 28.89 28.48 16.43
C THR A 325 28.74 29.28 15.16
N ILE A 326 28.24 28.66 14.10
CA ILE A 326 27.90 29.36 12.86
C ILE A 326 26.59 30.08 13.08
N GLU A 327 26.55 31.39 12.75
CA GLU A 327 25.37 32.22 12.85
C GLU A 327 24.21 31.64 12.00
N GLY A 328 22.99 31.65 12.55
CA GLY A 328 21.80 31.10 11.89
C GLY A 328 21.75 29.58 11.80
N ALA A 329 22.71 28.86 12.36
CA ALA A 329 22.79 27.38 12.30
C ALA A 329 22.19 26.67 13.52
N LEU A 330 21.46 27.40 14.36
CA LEU A 330 20.69 26.80 15.46
C LEU A 330 19.35 26.30 14.94
N PHE A 331 19.05 25.01 15.14
CA PHE A 331 17.80 24.40 14.73
C PHE A 331 17.28 23.43 15.78
N CYS A 332 15.97 23.29 15.87
CA CYS A 332 15.29 22.40 16.80
C CYS A 332 14.47 21.38 16.00
N GLU A 333 14.59 20.12 16.37
CA GLU A 333 13.81 19.02 15.81
C GLU A 333 13.15 18.22 16.94
N GLU A 334 12.02 17.56 16.64
CA GLU A 334 11.31 16.70 17.60
C GLU A 334 11.22 15.26 17.07
N PRO A 335 12.33 14.49 17.16
CA PRO A 335 12.31 13.05 16.90
C PRO A 335 11.58 12.28 18.00
N VAL A 336 11.32 10.98 17.74
CA VAL A 336 10.66 10.07 18.68
C VAL A 336 11.56 8.90 19.04
N TRP A 337 11.36 8.35 20.24
CA TRP A 337 12.05 7.17 20.76
C TRP A 337 11.03 6.13 21.22
N GLN A 338 11.45 4.88 21.21
CA GLN A 338 10.65 3.79 21.73
C GLN A 338 10.58 3.82 23.26
N GLN A 339 9.39 3.61 23.83
CA GLN A 339 9.21 3.62 25.28
C GLN A 339 9.80 2.39 25.97
N LYS A 340 9.54 1.20 25.40
CA LYS A 340 10.03 -0.08 25.92
C LYS A 340 11.11 -0.63 25.00
N ARG A 341 12.28 -0.90 25.53
CA ARG A 341 13.39 -1.48 24.77
C ARG A 341 12.98 -2.85 24.22
N ASP A 342 13.41 -3.16 23.00
CA ASP A 342 13.21 -4.43 22.30
C ASP A 342 11.74 -4.87 22.07
N ALA A 343 10.77 -4.00 22.34
CA ALA A 343 9.37 -4.27 22.05
C ALA A 343 9.07 -4.19 20.54
N LYS A 344 8.11 -4.97 20.08
CA LYS A 344 7.54 -4.89 18.73
C LYS A 344 6.83 -3.55 18.55
N THR A 345 7.51 -2.60 17.95
CA THR A 345 7.00 -1.22 17.83
C THR A 345 6.67 -0.85 16.40
N ILE A 346 7.47 -1.30 15.45
CA ILE A 346 7.40 -0.90 14.05
C ILE A 346 7.23 -2.16 13.20
N THR A 347 6.12 -2.27 12.45
CA THR A 347 5.85 -3.39 11.56
C THR A 347 6.01 -2.95 10.11
N LEU A 348 6.84 -3.63 9.34
CA LEU A 348 6.95 -3.51 7.90
C LEU A 348 6.12 -4.61 7.23
N ASN A 349 5.15 -4.23 6.43
CA ASN A 349 4.42 -5.11 5.52
C ASN A 349 4.85 -4.86 4.08
N ALA A 350 5.33 -5.90 3.40
CA ALA A 350 5.74 -5.82 2.02
C ALA A 350 5.29 -7.06 1.23
N CYS A 351 4.97 -6.86 -0.04
CA CYS A 351 4.59 -7.93 -0.96
C CYS A 351 5.28 -7.73 -2.30
N LEU A 352 6.07 -8.71 -2.73
CA LEU A 352 6.58 -8.76 -4.10
C LEU A 352 5.61 -9.62 -4.94
N ARG A 353 4.84 -8.96 -5.81
CA ARG A 353 3.91 -9.62 -6.74
C ARG A 353 4.67 -10.36 -7.83
N ASN A 354 4.17 -11.54 -8.20
CA ASN A 354 4.74 -12.40 -9.24
C ASN A 354 6.25 -12.64 -9.05
N CYS A 355 6.63 -13.09 -7.86
CA CYS A 355 7.99 -13.50 -7.55
C CYS A 355 8.28 -14.83 -8.21
N ASN A 356 8.72 -14.81 -9.48
CA ASN A 356 8.78 -15.98 -10.34
C ASN A 356 10.09 -16.75 -10.28
N ASN A 357 11.12 -16.22 -9.59
CA ASN A 357 12.42 -16.86 -9.54
C ASN A 357 13.09 -16.75 -8.17
N LYS A 358 13.97 -17.72 -7.88
CA LYS A 358 14.70 -17.78 -6.61
C LYS A 358 15.64 -16.58 -6.37
N ALA A 359 16.09 -15.90 -7.43
CA ALA A 359 16.98 -14.75 -7.29
C ALA A 359 16.22 -13.52 -6.73
N GLU A 360 14.96 -13.32 -7.13
CA GLU A 360 14.11 -12.26 -6.57
C GLU A 360 13.76 -12.53 -5.11
N ALA A 361 13.37 -13.78 -4.77
CA ALA A 361 13.16 -14.19 -3.39
C ALA A 361 14.45 -14.03 -2.56
N GLY A 362 15.60 -14.41 -3.12
CA GLY A 362 16.90 -14.22 -2.49
C GLY A 362 17.23 -12.75 -2.20
N LEU A 363 16.90 -11.84 -3.12
CA LEU A 363 17.06 -10.41 -2.87
C LEU A 363 16.17 -9.91 -1.72
N MET A 364 14.91 -10.38 -1.65
CA MET A 364 14.02 -10.04 -0.53
C MET A 364 14.57 -10.55 0.80
N LEU A 365 15.13 -11.76 0.83
CA LEU A 365 15.78 -12.32 2.04
C LEU A 365 17.04 -11.54 2.44
N LEU A 366 17.85 -11.07 1.50
CA LEU A 366 19.01 -10.22 1.79
C LEU A 366 18.58 -8.86 2.34
N LEU A 367 17.50 -8.28 1.83
CA LEU A 367 16.91 -7.07 2.38
C LEU A 367 16.39 -7.28 3.81
N LEU A 368 15.69 -8.39 4.04
CA LEU A 368 15.25 -8.78 5.38
C LEU A 368 16.43 -8.93 6.34
N LYS A 369 17.48 -9.66 5.95
CA LYS A 369 18.70 -9.82 6.75
C LYS A 369 19.29 -8.48 7.15
N ASP A 370 19.38 -7.53 6.22
CA ASP A 370 19.97 -6.23 6.50
C ASP A 370 19.07 -5.37 7.40
N LEU A 371 17.76 -5.47 7.26
CA LEU A 371 16.81 -4.84 8.19
C LEU A 371 16.91 -5.45 9.58
N TRP A 372 16.95 -6.79 9.65
CA TRP A 372 17.02 -7.56 10.89
C TRP A 372 18.24 -7.21 11.73
N LEU A 373 19.39 -7.04 11.08
CA LEU A 373 20.67 -6.75 11.72
C LEU A 373 20.90 -5.25 12.00
N GLY A 374 19.96 -4.37 11.67
CA GLY A 374 20.11 -2.93 11.86
C GLY A 374 20.99 -2.23 10.81
N ASN A 375 21.22 -2.86 9.66
CA ASN A 375 22.02 -2.30 8.57
C ASN A 375 21.24 -1.38 7.63
N MET A 376 19.97 -1.13 7.94
CA MET A 376 19.12 -0.20 7.21
C MET A 376 18.53 0.84 8.16
N ASN A 377 18.71 2.12 7.80
CA ASN A 377 18.17 3.23 8.57
C ASN A 377 17.01 3.87 7.81
N ILE A 378 15.91 4.15 8.51
CA ILE A 378 14.74 4.82 7.96
C ILE A 378 14.61 6.26 8.46
N GLY A 379 14.05 7.13 7.65
CA GLY A 379 13.87 8.55 7.99
C GLY A 379 15.12 9.39 7.80
N SER A 380 15.19 10.52 8.50
CA SER A 380 16.28 11.48 8.41
C SER A 380 17.30 11.31 9.54
N GLY A 381 18.51 11.86 9.34
CA GLY A 381 19.57 11.79 10.34
C GLY A 381 20.27 10.44 10.40
N LYS A 382 20.32 9.70 9.29
CA LYS A 382 21.02 8.40 9.19
C LYS A 382 22.50 8.50 9.62
N GLY A 383 23.19 9.57 9.21
CA GLY A 383 24.60 9.80 9.55
C GLY A 383 24.88 10.07 11.03
N ILE A 384 23.85 10.26 11.84
CA ILE A 384 23.93 10.50 13.30
C ILE A 384 23.23 9.38 14.09
N GLY A 385 23.01 8.22 13.47
CA GLY A 385 22.48 7.03 14.13
C GLY A 385 20.97 6.99 14.32
N ARG A 386 20.19 7.87 13.65
CA ARG A 386 18.71 7.82 13.70
C ARG A 386 18.15 6.75 12.77
N GLY A 387 16.97 6.24 13.12
CA GLY A 387 16.18 5.34 12.29
C GLY A 387 16.72 3.93 12.15
N VAL A 388 17.59 3.49 13.06
CA VAL A 388 18.09 2.11 13.10
C VAL A 388 17.00 1.21 13.66
N LEU A 389 16.67 0.16 12.93
CA LEU A 389 15.68 -0.84 13.32
C LEU A 389 16.36 -2.20 13.51
N ARG A 390 15.90 -2.97 14.48
CA ARG A 390 16.35 -4.34 14.71
C ARG A 390 15.15 -5.28 14.66
N GLY A 391 15.25 -6.37 13.88
CA GLY A 391 14.18 -7.35 13.77
C GLY A 391 13.93 -8.07 15.09
N VAL A 392 12.66 -8.30 15.40
CA VAL A 392 12.20 -9.04 16.58
C VAL A 392 11.45 -10.29 16.15
N HIS A 393 10.52 -10.16 15.23
CA HIS A 393 9.71 -11.24 14.67
C HIS A 393 9.54 -11.04 13.16
N CYS A 394 9.48 -12.13 12.42
CA CYS A 394 9.22 -12.05 10.99
C CYS A 394 8.39 -13.25 10.52
N GLN A 395 7.43 -12.99 9.66
CA GLN A 395 6.69 -13.98 8.90
C GLN A 395 6.95 -13.79 7.41
N ILE A 396 7.25 -14.88 6.73
CA ILE A 396 7.44 -14.95 5.28
C ILE A 396 6.48 -15.99 4.72
N ASP A 397 5.67 -15.60 3.74
CA ASP A 397 4.85 -16.54 2.98
C ASP A 397 5.29 -16.51 1.51
N TYR A 398 5.75 -17.65 1.01
CA TYR A 398 6.23 -17.79 -0.36
C TYR A 398 6.07 -19.23 -0.87
N ALA A 399 5.55 -19.39 -2.09
CA ALA A 399 5.37 -20.68 -2.77
C ALA A 399 4.61 -21.71 -1.90
N GLY A 400 3.54 -21.28 -1.22
CA GLY A 400 2.72 -22.14 -0.36
C GLY A 400 3.36 -22.49 1.00
N ASN A 401 4.54 -21.94 1.32
CA ASN A 401 5.22 -22.17 2.58
C ASN A 401 5.24 -20.92 3.44
N THR A 402 5.04 -21.11 4.74
CA THR A 402 5.19 -20.05 5.76
C THR A 402 6.43 -20.32 6.59
N CYS A 403 7.31 -19.32 6.72
CA CYS A 403 8.49 -19.36 7.56
C CYS A 403 8.40 -18.27 8.63
N LEU A 404 8.69 -18.61 9.87
CA LEU A 404 8.72 -17.72 11.02
C LEU A 404 10.15 -17.59 11.53
N LEU A 405 10.58 -16.35 11.82
CA LEU A 405 11.85 -16.03 12.44
C LEU A 405 11.61 -15.25 13.73
N TYR A 406 12.35 -15.59 14.77
CA TYR A 406 12.34 -14.93 16.08
C TYR A 406 13.76 -14.58 16.52
N THR A 407 13.91 -13.56 17.35
CA THR A 407 15.18 -13.35 18.08
C THR A 407 15.27 -14.36 19.23
N SER A 408 16.48 -14.86 19.51
CA SER A 408 16.73 -15.88 20.53
C SER A 408 16.42 -15.43 21.96
N ASP A 409 16.30 -14.13 22.22
CA ASP A 409 16.00 -13.58 23.55
C ASP A 409 14.51 -13.73 23.97
N ALA A 410 13.65 -14.27 23.09
CA ALA A 410 12.25 -14.54 23.40
C ALA A 410 12.01 -15.95 24.01
N ALA A 411 13.07 -16.73 24.21
CA ALA A 411 12.97 -18.11 24.70
C ALA A 411 13.26 -18.25 26.21
N ASP A 412 13.63 -17.16 26.91
CA ASP A 412 14.03 -17.18 28.34
C ASP A 412 13.10 -16.35 29.25
N GLU A 413 11.83 -16.07 28.84
CA GLU A 413 10.81 -15.53 29.73
C GLU A 413 9.63 -16.50 29.89
#